data_56875d3a32631e142812cc7be8067c71
#
_entry.id   56875d3a32631e142812cc7be8067c71
#
_cell.length_a   1.000
_cell.length_b   1.000
_cell.length_c   1.000
_cell.angle_alpha   90.00
_cell.angle_beta   90.00
_cell.angle_gamma   90.00
#
_symmetry.space_group_name_H-M   'P 1'
#
loop_
_entity.id
_entity.type
_entity.pdbx_description
1 polymer ?
#
loop_
_entity_poly.entity_id
_entity_poly.type
_entity_poly.pdbx_seq_one_letter_code
_entity_poly.pdbx_strand_id
1 'polypeptide(L)'
;MITFVAGYPCSGKTTFIKENFKNKVVIDVYDFQKDKKFLSVYDVLKSYEDAANALLTACQNNKDVIFEHTLLKSIRRKEYIYFLRKNGINDDIRIYFLIPNEEKHKRFLSERGILNQESFINTHQNVVEMPTIEEGFCDVIIIK
;
A
#
# COMPACT_ATOMS: atom_id res chain seq x y z
N MET A 1 -8.17 -10.95 9.95
CA MET A 1 -7.92 -9.49 9.82
C MET A 1 -7.09 -9.23 8.57
N ILE A 2 -7.55 -8.34 7.74
CA ILE A 2 -6.81 -7.87 6.59
C ILE A 2 -6.20 -6.52 6.96
N THR A 3 -4.90 -6.35 6.72
CA THR A 3 -4.20 -5.11 7.05
C THR A 3 -3.59 -4.50 5.80
N PHE A 4 -4.04 -3.32 5.43
CA PHE A 4 -3.38 -2.53 4.40
C PHE A 4 -2.24 -1.75 5.04
N VAL A 5 -1.08 -1.81 4.44
CA VAL A 5 0.07 -0.96 4.82
C VAL A 5 0.36 -0.09 3.61
N ALA A 6 0.03 1.17 3.74
CA ALA A 6 0.04 2.14 2.65
C ALA A 6 0.83 3.40 3.02
N GLY A 7 0.98 4.30 2.08
CA GLY A 7 1.68 5.57 2.32
C GLY A 7 2.61 5.95 1.19
N TYR A 8 3.38 7.00 1.40
CA TYR A 8 4.28 7.52 0.38
C TYR A 8 5.28 6.47 -0.10
N PRO A 9 5.66 6.48 -1.38
CA PRO A 9 6.82 5.71 -1.82
C PRO A 9 8.05 6.06 -0.97
N CYS A 10 8.85 5.07 -0.63
CA CYS A 10 10.02 5.24 0.26
C CYS A 10 9.66 5.77 1.66
N SER A 11 8.53 5.36 2.18
CA SER A 11 8.09 5.74 3.53
C SER A 11 8.43 4.71 4.61
N GLY A 12 9.05 3.60 4.23
CA GLY A 12 9.43 2.54 5.17
C GLY A 12 8.38 1.46 5.35
N LYS A 13 7.44 1.29 4.41
CA LYS A 13 6.38 0.28 4.49
C LYS A 13 6.92 -1.14 4.69
N THR A 14 7.87 -1.54 3.87
CA THR A 14 8.45 -2.89 3.94
C THR A 14 9.12 -3.15 5.29
N THR A 15 9.88 -2.18 5.79
CA THR A 15 10.52 -2.26 7.11
C THR A 15 9.47 -2.35 8.22
N PHE A 16 8.44 -1.50 8.15
CA PHE A 16 7.33 -1.52 9.11
C PHE A 16 6.67 -2.89 9.17
N ILE A 17 6.41 -3.50 8.02
CA ILE A 17 5.81 -4.84 7.94
C ILE A 17 6.73 -5.88 8.59
N LYS A 18 8.01 -5.87 8.28
CA LYS A 18 8.98 -6.82 8.84
C LYS A 18 9.09 -6.71 10.36
N GLU A 19 8.98 -5.50 10.89
CA GLU A 19 9.10 -5.26 12.33
C GLU A 19 7.83 -5.60 13.11
N ASN A 20 6.65 -5.46 12.48
CA ASN A 20 5.37 -5.54 13.19
C ASN A 20 4.52 -6.76 12.83
N PHE A 21 4.76 -7.42 11.71
CA PHE A 21 3.91 -8.50 11.21
C PHE A 21 4.76 -9.71 10.79
N LYS A 22 5.48 -10.27 11.75
CA LYS A 22 6.31 -11.46 11.50
C LYS A 22 5.45 -12.68 11.18
N ASN A 23 5.90 -13.46 10.20
CA ASN A 23 5.27 -14.72 9.80
C ASN A 23 3.83 -14.57 9.26
N LYS A 24 3.48 -13.39 8.72
CA LYS A 24 2.20 -13.17 8.04
C LYS A 24 2.38 -13.26 6.53
N VAL A 25 1.29 -13.62 5.84
CA VAL A 25 1.26 -13.58 4.38
C VAL A 25 1.21 -12.12 3.95
N VAL A 26 2.15 -11.73 3.08
CA VAL A 26 2.26 -10.37 2.55
C VAL A 26 2.06 -10.40 1.04
N ILE A 27 1.12 -9.60 0.56
CA ILE A 27 0.94 -9.33 -0.86
C ILE A 27 1.44 -7.91 -1.10
N ASP A 28 2.51 -7.79 -1.87
CA ASP A 28 3.14 -6.51 -2.21
C ASP A 28 2.94 -6.25 -3.70
N VAL A 29 2.28 -5.17 -4.05
CA VAL A 29 2.02 -4.81 -5.45
C VAL A 29 3.31 -4.70 -6.26
N TYR A 30 4.41 -4.28 -5.63
CA TYR A 30 5.71 -4.18 -6.28
C TYR A 30 6.18 -5.52 -6.86
N ASP A 31 5.83 -6.65 -6.25
CA ASP A 31 6.19 -7.98 -6.75
C ASP A 31 5.64 -8.26 -8.15
N PHE A 32 4.58 -7.56 -8.55
CA PHE A 32 3.96 -7.67 -9.88
C PHE A 32 4.54 -6.67 -10.88
N GLN A 33 5.50 -5.84 -10.48
CA GLN A 33 6.12 -4.78 -11.27
C GLN A 33 7.63 -4.94 -11.44
N LYS A 34 8.31 -5.57 -10.48
CA LYS A 34 9.77 -5.54 -10.34
C LYS A 34 10.56 -6.10 -11.53
N ASP A 35 9.98 -7.02 -12.29
CA ASP A 35 10.65 -7.64 -13.44
C ASP A 35 10.45 -6.85 -14.74
N LYS A 36 9.73 -5.75 -14.69
CA LYS A 36 9.47 -4.89 -15.86
C LYS A 36 10.47 -3.74 -15.88
N LYS A 37 11.19 -3.63 -17.00
CA LYS A 37 12.21 -2.59 -17.19
C LYS A 37 11.59 -1.19 -17.33
N PHE A 38 10.48 -1.08 -18.08
CA PHE A 38 9.71 0.14 -18.26
C PHE A 38 8.24 -0.19 -18.09
N LEU A 39 7.57 0.56 -17.21
CA LEU A 39 6.16 0.37 -16.93
C LEU A 39 5.33 1.34 -17.77
N SER A 40 4.49 0.80 -18.66
CA SER A 40 3.43 1.58 -19.29
C SER A 40 2.25 1.71 -18.31
N VAL A 41 1.30 2.59 -18.64
CA VAL A 41 0.04 2.69 -17.87
C VAL A 41 -0.67 1.33 -17.84
N TYR A 42 -0.69 0.63 -18.97
CA TYR A 42 -1.28 -0.72 -19.04
C TYR A 42 -0.59 -1.68 -18.07
N ASP A 43 0.74 -1.68 -18.04
CA ASP A 43 1.51 -2.56 -17.14
C ASP A 43 1.21 -2.26 -15.67
N VAL A 44 1.09 -0.99 -15.31
CA VAL A 44 0.74 -0.59 -13.93
C VAL A 44 -0.64 -1.08 -13.56
N LEU A 45 -1.64 -0.85 -14.41
CA LEU A 45 -3.02 -1.28 -14.17
C LEU A 45 -3.13 -2.81 -14.10
N LYS A 46 -2.38 -3.51 -14.96
CA LYS A 46 -2.32 -4.98 -14.93
C LYS A 46 -1.70 -5.49 -13.63
N SER A 47 -0.65 -4.82 -13.14
CA SER A 47 -0.05 -5.19 -11.86
C SER A 47 -1.01 -5.02 -10.69
N TYR A 48 -1.87 -4.00 -10.72
CA TYR A 48 -2.90 -3.78 -9.70
C TYR A 48 -3.97 -4.88 -9.75
N GLU A 49 -4.38 -5.28 -10.95
CA GLU A 49 -5.32 -6.38 -11.13
C GLU A 49 -4.73 -7.70 -10.62
N ASP A 50 -3.48 -8.00 -10.98
CA ASP A 50 -2.79 -9.21 -10.54
C ASP A 50 -2.61 -9.23 -9.01
N ALA A 51 -2.27 -8.09 -8.42
CA ALA A 51 -2.17 -7.95 -6.97
C ALA A 51 -3.52 -8.14 -6.28
N ALA A 52 -4.61 -7.61 -6.86
CA ALA A 52 -5.96 -7.80 -6.33
C ALA A 52 -6.36 -9.27 -6.31
N ASN A 53 -6.07 -10.00 -7.39
CA ASN A 53 -6.36 -11.43 -7.47
C ASN A 53 -5.51 -12.24 -6.47
N ALA A 54 -4.23 -11.89 -6.31
CA ALA A 54 -3.36 -12.51 -5.32
C ALA A 54 -3.84 -12.22 -3.89
N LEU A 55 -4.27 -11.00 -3.63
CA LEU A 55 -4.83 -10.61 -2.34
C LEU A 55 -6.11 -11.40 -2.03
N LEU A 56 -7.00 -11.53 -3.00
CA LEU A 56 -8.22 -12.33 -2.84
C LEU A 56 -7.90 -13.78 -2.49
N THR A 57 -7.00 -14.41 -3.23
CA THR A 57 -6.58 -15.78 -2.98
C THR A 57 -5.97 -15.93 -1.58
N ALA A 58 -5.12 -15.00 -1.18
CA ALA A 58 -4.51 -15.00 0.15
C ALA A 58 -5.57 -14.90 1.25
N CYS A 59 -6.56 -14.01 1.09
CA CYS A 59 -7.65 -13.83 2.06
C CYS A 59 -8.55 -15.06 2.15
N GLN A 60 -8.72 -15.80 1.08
CA GLN A 60 -9.50 -17.05 1.08
C GLN A 60 -8.79 -18.17 1.85
N ASN A 61 -7.49 -18.13 1.95
CA ASN A 61 -6.67 -19.22 2.49
C ASN A 61 -5.98 -18.89 3.83
N ASN A 62 -6.07 -17.66 4.31
CA ASN A 62 -5.38 -17.22 5.51
C ASN A 62 -6.24 -16.30 6.37
N LYS A 63 -6.08 -16.37 7.69
CA LYS A 63 -6.80 -15.50 8.64
C LYS A 63 -6.24 -14.08 8.65
N ASP A 64 -4.91 -13.94 8.50
CA ASP A 64 -4.22 -12.66 8.57
C ASP A 64 -3.43 -12.45 7.30
N VAL A 65 -3.76 -11.38 6.58
CA VAL A 65 -3.09 -11.02 5.32
C VAL A 65 -2.69 -9.56 5.37
N ILE A 66 -1.47 -9.27 4.96
CA ILE A 66 -0.95 -7.92 4.83
C ILE A 66 -0.92 -7.55 3.36
N PHE A 67 -1.45 -6.37 3.03
CA PHE A 67 -1.42 -5.83 1.67
C PHE A 67 -0.58 -4.55 1.65
N GLU A 68 0.54 -4.59 0.95
CA GLU A 68 1.48 -3.46 0.82
C GLU A 68 1.30 -2.77 -0.53
N HIS A 69 0.96 -1.48 -0.49
CA HIS A 69 0.73 -0.66 -1.68
C HIS A 69 0.78 0.81 -1.26
N THR A 70 1.09 1.72 -2.17
CA THR A 70 1.08 3.15 -1.86
C THR A 70 -0.32 3.66 -1.51
N LEU A 71 -1.33 3.35 -2.31
CA LEU A 71 -2.75 3.64 -2.04
C LEU A 71 -3.00 5.10 -1.61
N LEU A 72 -2.40 6.05 -2.32
CA LEU A 72 -2.48 7.47 -1.96
C LEU A 72 -3.86 8.08 -2.20
N LYS A 73 -4.63 7.52 -3.13
CA LYS A 73 -5.96 8.02 -3.49
C LYS A 73 -7.07 7.16 -2.86
N SER A 74 -8.09 7.83 -2.36
CA SER A 74 -9.27 7.18 -1.79
C SER A 74 -9.93 6.21 -2.76
N ILE A 75 -10.07 6.61 -4.03
CA ILE A 75 -10.70 5.75 -5.04
C ILE A 75 -9.98 4.41 -5.19
N ARG A 76 -8.64 4.42 -5.14
CA ARG A 76 -7.86 3.18 -5.24
C ARG A 76 -8.08 2.25 -4.05
N ARG A 77 -8.12 2.80 -2.85
CA ARG A 77 -8.39 2.03 -1.63
C ARG A 77 -9.79 1.41 -1.68
N LYS A 78 -10.78 2.21 -2.08
CA LYS A 78 -12.17 1.73 -2.21
C LYS A 78 -12.31 0.63 -3.26
N GLU A 79 -11.58 0.71 -4.37
CA GLU A 79 -11.60 -0.32 -5.41
C GLU A 79 -11.17 -1.68 -4.87
N TYR A 80 -10.08 -1.73 -4.09
CA TYR A 80 -9.62 -2.99 -3.49
C TYR A 80 -10.62 -3.53 -2.46
N ILE A 81 -11.16 -2.66 -1.62
CA ILE A 81 -12.18 -3.06 -0.63
C ILE A 81 -13.41 -3.60 -1.33
N TYR A 82 -13.91 -2.88 -2.33
CA TYR A 82 -15.08 -3.31 -3.11
C TYR A 82 -14.83 -4.67 -3.78
N PHE A 83 -13.66 -4.87 -4.36
CA PHE A 83 -13.28 -6.12 -5.00
C PHE A 83 -13.31 -7.29 -4.00
N LEU A 84 -12.77 -7.10 -2.81
CA LEU A 84 -12.80 -8.12 -1.77
C LEU A 84 -14.23 -8.44 -1.33
N ARG A 85 -15.04 -7.41 -1.07
CA ARG A 85 -16.43 -7.56 -0.63
C ARG A 85 -17.28 -8.27 -1.70
N LYS A 86 -17.12 -7.88 -2.95
CA LYS A 86 -17.81 -8.49 -4.09
C LYS A 86 -17.50 -9.98 -4.22
N ASN A 87 -16.31 -10.39 -3.85
CA ASN A 87 -15.88 -11.78 -3.93
C ASN A 87 -16.04 -12.54 -2.61
N GLY A 88 -16.86 -12.05 -1.70
CA GLY A 88 -17.27 -12.76 -0.50
C GLY A 88 -16.33 -12.64 0.70
N ILE A 89 -15.32 -11.77 0.62
CA ILE A 89 -14.43 -11.52 1.76
C ILE A 89 -15.06 -10.44 2.64
N ASN A 90 -15.51 -10.82 3.83
CA ASN A 90 -16.19 -9.92 4.77
C ASN A 90 -15.34 -9.60 6.01
N ASP A 91 -14.09 -10.05 6.04
CA ASP A 91 -13.17 -9.81 7.13
C ASP A 91 -12.97 -8.30 7.35
N ASP A 92 -12.74 -7.92 8.61
CA ASP A 92 -12.38 -6.56 8.94
C ASP A 92 -11.08 -6.16 8.26
N ILE A 93 -11.03 -4.93 7.75
CA ILE A 93 -9.86 -4.37 7.07
C ILE A 93 -9.42 -3.13 7.84
N ARG A 94 -8.17 -3.11 8.30
CA ARG A 94 -7.56 -1.91 8.89
C ARG A 94 -6.46 -1.39 7.98
N ILE A 95 -6.10 -0.14 8.16
CA ILE A 95 -5.01 0.48 7.40
C ILE A 95 -4.00 1.16 8.34
N TYR A 96 -2.73 0.88 8.10
CA TYR A 96 -1.61 1.68 8.58
C TYR A 96 -1.14 2.54 7.42
N PHE A 97 -1.16 3.86 7.62
CA PHE A 97 -0.81 4.81 6.57
C PHE A 97 0.44 5.58 6.99
N LEU A 98 1.55 5.33 6.29
CA LEU A 98 2.86 5.86 6.62
C LEU A 98 3.10 7.18 5.88
N ILE A 99 3.17 8.27 6.64
CA ILE A 99 3.46 9.62 6.14
C ILE A 99 4.63 10.21 6.94
N PRO A 100 5.87 9.75 6.70
CA PRO A 100 7.01 10.24 7.46
C PRO A 100 7.13 11.76 7.32
N ASN A 101 7.66 12.43 8.36
CA ASN A 101 7.96 13.83 8.24
C ASN A 101 9.01 14.06 7.14
N GLU A 102 9.18 15.30 6.70
CA GLU A 102 10.04 15.63 5.58
C GLU A 102 11.49 15.16 5.78
N GLU A 103 12.04 15.36 6.97
CA GLU A 103 13.42 14.96 7.30
C GLU A 103 13.60 13.44 7.20
N LYS A 104 12.70 12.69 7.80
CA LYS A 104 12.71 11.21 7.74
C LYS A 104 12.52 10.70 6.32
N HIS A 105 11.62 11.34 5.57
CA HIS A 105 11.37 10.97 4.17
C HIS A 105 12.59 11.23 3.29
N LYS A 106 13.25 12.38 3.47
CA LYS A 106 14.51 12.70 2.76
C LYS A 106 15.60 11.66 3.05
N ARG A 107 15.70 11.21 4.29
CA ARG A 107 16.66 10.15 4.66
C ARG A 107 16.38 8.85 3.92
N PHE A 108 15.13 8.41 3.86
CA PHE A 108 14.75 7.20 3.11
C PHE A 108 15.01 7.34 1.62
N LEU A 109 14.72 8.52 1.06
CA LEU A 109 14.98 8.81 -0.35
C LEU A 109 16.48 8.77 -0.67
N SER A 110 17.31 9.31 0.23
CA SER A 110 18.77 9.27 0.10
C SER A 110 19.29 7.85 0.09
N GLU A 111 18.80 7.00 0.96
CA GLU A 111 19.15 5.57 1.02
C GLU A 111 18.82 4.83 -0.29
N ARG A 112 17.82 5.30 -1.02
CA ARG A 112 17.39 4.77 -2.31
C ARG A 112 18.06 5.45 -3.52
N GLY A 113 18.94 6.44 -3.29
CA GLY A 113 19.63 7.18 -4.33
C GLY A 113 18.75 8.17 -5.10
N ILE A 114 17.64 8.61 -4.53
CA ILE A 114 16.75 9.59 -5.14
C ILE A 114 17.34 10.99 -4.93
N LEU A 115 17.62 11.70 -6.03
CA LEU A 115 18.29 13.00 -6.00
C LEU A 115 17.32 14.19 -5.87
N ASN A 116 16.19 14.15 -6.57
CA ASN A 116 15.21 15.25 -6.58
C ASN A 116 14.20 15.11 -5.43
N GLN A 117 14.69 15.15 -4.20
CA GLN A 117 13.91 14.82 -3.00
C GLN A 117 12.74 15.78 -2.76
N GLU A 118 12.95 17.09 -2.90
CA GLU A 118 11.87 18.07 -2.69
C GLU A 118 10.75 17.92 -3.71
N SER A 119 11.10 17.76 -4.97
CA SER A 119 10.12 17.54 -6.03
C SER A 119 9.33 16.24 -5.80
N PHE A 120 10.02 15.18 -5.41
CA PHE A 120 9.41 13.89 -5.09
C PHE A 120 8.40 14.01 -3.94
N ILE A 121 8.82 14.64 -2.85
CA ILE A 121 7.97 14.85 -1.67
C ILE A 121 6.76 15.71 -2.02
N ASN A 122 6.97 16.85 -2.70
CA ASN A 122 5.89 17.75 -3.07
C ASN A 122 4.87 17.09 -3.99
N THR A 123 5.31 16.30 -4.96
CA THR A 123 4.42 15.56 -5.85
C THR A 123 3.47 14.66 -5.05
N HIS A 124 3.98 13.92 -4.09
CA HIS A 124 3.17 12.98 -3.31
C HIS A 124 2.29 13.69 -2.28
N GLN A 125 2.78 14.77 -1.65
CA GLN A 125 1.97 15.58 -0.74
C GLN A 125 0.77 16.22 -1.45
N ASN A 126 0.92 16.61 -2.71
CA ASN A 126 -0.15 17.25 -3.48
C ASN A 126 -1.23 16.28 -3.95
N VAL A 127 -0.95 14.99 -4.02
CA VAL A 127 -1.90 13.99 -4.50
C VAL A 127 -2.49 13.12 -3.41
N VAL A 128 -1.94 13.13 -2.21
CA VAL A 128 -2.38 12.26 -1.13
C VAL A 128 -3.78 12.65 -0.62
N GLU A 129 -4.60 11.63 -0.44
CA GLU A 129 -5.88 11.74 0.25
C GLU A 129 -5.82 10.85 1.48
N MET A 130 -5.98 11.43 2.67
CA MET A 130 -5.88 10.67 3.92
C MET A 130 -6.99 9.63 4.02
N PRO A 131 -6.68 8.41 4.46
CA PRO A 131 -7.68 7.37 4.61
C PRO A 131 -8.68 7.72 5.72
N THR A 132 -9.92 7.27 5.55
CA THR A 132 -11.00 7.46 6.51
C THR A 132 -11.75 6.15 6.76
N ILE A 133 -12.42 6.08 7.91
CA ILE A 133 -13.27 4.93 8.28
C ILE A 133 -14.37 4.73 7.25
N GLU A 134 -14.92 5.81 6.71
CA GLU A 134 -16.02 5.77 5.75
C GLU A 134 -15.65 5.06 4.44
N GLU A 135 -14.37 4.89 4.16
CA GLU A 135 -13.93 4.12 2.99
C GLU A 135 -14.17 2.61 3.15
N GLY A 136 -14.42 2.13 4.36
CA GLY A 136 -14.66 0.72 4.66
C GLY A 136 -13.66 0.09 5.61
N PHE A 137 -12.79 0.87 6.22
CA PHE A 137 -11.83 0.39 7.21
C PHE A 137 -12.48 0.31 8.61
N CYS A 138 -12.15 -0.74 9.35
CA CYS A 138 -12.54 -0.83 10.76
C CYS A 138 -11.65 0.06 11.65
N ASP A 139 -10.44 0.36 11.20
CA ASP A 139 -9.48 1.20 11.92
C ASP A 139 -8.51 1.88 10.96
N VAL A 140 -8.16 3.12 11.26
CA VAL A 140 -7.22 3.92 10.47
C VAL A 140 -6.11 4.41 11.41
N ILE A 141 -4.88 3.97 11.17
CA ILE A 141 -3.72 4.30 11.99
C ILE A 141 -2.71 5.06 11.14
N ILE A 142 -2.42 6.30 11.52
CA ILE A 142 -1.44 7.13 10.83
C ILE A 142 -0.08 6.99 11.53
N ILE A 143 0.93 6.61 10.77
CA ILE A 143 2.32 6.47 11.26
C ILE A 143 3.15 7.61 10.66
N LYS A 144 3.71 8.42 11.53
CA LYS A 144 4.57 9.55 11.14
C LYS A 144 6.05 9.27 11.35
#